data_059a77070a67b8ce6c189ef85425f43c
#
_entry.id   059a77070a67b8ce6c189ef85425f43c
#
_cell.length_a   1.000
_cell.length_b   1.000
_cell.length_c   1.000
_cell.angle_alpha   90.00
_cell.angle_beta   90.00
_cell.angle_gamma   90.00
#
_symmetry.space_group_name_H-M   'P 1'
#
loop_
_entity.id
_entity.type
_entity.pdbx_description
1 polymer ?
#
loop_
_entity_poly.entity_id
_entity_poly.type
_entity_poly.pdbx_seq_one_letter_code
_entity_poly.pdbx_strand_id
1 'polypeptide(L)'
;MDSALPPIAPDLAELARRLFAELRAADHDGTGITRETYGLGETAAMRRIEKLAQQAGLATEWDAAANLHITLPGTDPSLPAAACGSHLDSVPQGGNFDGAAGVIAGLLALLGAQRDAQRTGPRARTLLLLVMRGEESAWYGRPYLGSSALFGAFDPKWLDLPCLQDSSRTLRDAMAGEGAEVAVVAARRKLLDPASLSHFVELHIEQGPVMVARGVPVGLVSGIRGNFRHPGARCQGEAAHSGAVPRWLRRDAVLGAADLAMRLDASWRTLLERGEDLVMTFGIFTTDPREHAMTRVPGEVRFTLEYRSESEATLEDFLALAESEAAEIARERRVRIELGPAVRTPPAVMDARLLAHAQALCGAAGLPHETLASGAGHDAAIFANAGVPSAMVFVRNEHGSHNPHEAMEMEDFLEGAAVLQALLLQGAEVVGR
;
A
#
# COMPACT_ATOMS: atom_id res chain seq x y z
N MET A 1 -4.98 -7.53 -32.71
CA MET A 1 -4.42 -8.00 -31.44
C MET A 1 -5.50 -8.87 -30.79
N ASP A 2 -5.17 -10.11 -30.47
CA ASP A 2 -6.12 -10.97 -29.73
C ASP A 2 -6.41 -10.33 -28.39
N SER A 3 -7.65 -9.87 -28.22
CA SER A 3 -8.13 -9.09 -27.08
C SER A 3 -8.53 -9.96 -25.88
N ALA A 4 -8.16 -11.22 -25.86
CA ALA A 4 -8.50 -12.14 -24.78
C ALA A 4 -7.38 -12.17 -23.73
N LEU A 5 -7.75 -12.15 -22.45
CA LEU A 5 -6.84 -12.46 -21.35
C LEU A 5 -6.41 -13.93 -21.48
N PRO A 6 -5.12 -14.23 -21.75
CA PRO A 6 -4.67 -15.61 -21.80
C PRO A 6 -4.69 -16.18 -20.37
N PRO A 7 -5.30 -17.35 -20.14
CA PRO A 7 -5.29 -17.96 -18.82
C PRO A 7 -3.86 -18.36 -18.44
N ILE A 8 -3.56 -18.28 -17.14
CA ILE A 8 -2.30 -18.79 -16.61
C ILE A 8 -2.20 -20.30 -16.87
N ALA A 9 -1.09 -20.77 -17.44
CA ALA A 9 -0.89 -22.16 -17.79
C ALA A 9 -1.03 -23.09 -16.55
N PRO A 10 -1.62 -24.29 -16.66
CA PRO A 10 -1.92 -25.15 -15.51
C PRO A 10 -0.72 -25.48 -14.62
N ASP A 11 0.45 -25.69 -15.20
CA ASP A 11 1.67 -25.97 -14.45
C ASP A 11 2.24 -24.72 -13.75
N LEU A 12 2.02 -23.51 -14.27
CA LEU A 12 2.32 -22.25 -13.58
C LEU A 12 1.32 -22.01 -12.44
N ALA A 13 0.05 -22.38 -12.62
CA ALA A 13 -0.93 -22.32 -11.55
C ALA A 13 -0.55 -23.29 -10.39
N GLU A 14 -0.07 -24.47 -10.71
CA GLU A 14 0.44 -25.42 -9.70
C GLU A 14 1.72 -24.93 -9.02
N LEU A 15 2.60 -24.25 -9.77
CA LEU A 15 3.77 -23.58 -9.20
C LEU A 15 3.34 -22.53 -8.18
N ALA A 16 2.33 -21.71 -8.47
CA ALA A 16 1.82 -20.71 -7.52
C ALA A 16 1.29 -21.37 -6.24
N ARG A 17 0.45 -22.39 -6.34
CA ARG A 17 -0.05 -23.13 -5.16
C ARG A 17 1.08 -23.66 -4.29
N ARG A 18 2.08 -24.26 -4.93
CA ARG A 18 3.26 -24.76 -4.23
C ARG A 18 4.05 -23.64 -3.55
N LEU A 19 4.26 -22.50 -4.20
CA LEU A 19 5.00 -21.37 -3.63
C LEU A 19 4.30 -20.78 -2.41
N PHE A 20 2.99 -20.55 -2.48
CA PHE A 20 2.23 -20.09 -1.31
C PHE A 20 2.31 -21.09 -0.16
N ALA A 21 2.23 -22.39 -0.44
CA ALA A 21 2.35 -23.43 0.59
C ALA A 21 3.77 -23.47 1.21
N GLU A 22 4.81 -23.34 0.39
CA GLU A 22 6.21 -23.32 0.86
C GLU A 22 6.53 -22.06 1.68
N LEU A 23 6.07 -20.88 1.27
CA LEU A 23 6.23 -19.64 2.02
C LEU A 23 5.52 -19.74 3.37
N ARG A 24 4.27 -20.24 3.37
CA ARG A 24 3.52 -20.47 4.62
C ARG A 24 4.25 -21.43 5.56
N ALA A 25 4.74 -22.55 5.04
CA ALA A 25 5.41 -23.55 5.86
C ALA A 25 6.73 -23.06 6.46
N ALA A 26 7.44 -22.15 5.76
CA ALA A 26 8.71 -21.60 6.20
C ALA A 26 8.57 -20.53 7.28
N ASP A 27 7.52 -19.69 7.19
CA ASP A 27 7.44 -18.43 7.91
C ASP A 27 6.30 -18.38 8.93
N HIS A 28 5.58 -19.50 9.15
CA HIS A 28 4.51 -19.59 10.13
C HIS A 28 5.05 -19.72 11.54
N ASP A 29 4.78 -18.74 12.40
CA ASP A 29 5.31 -18.64 13.78
C ASP A 29 4.46 -19.38 14.85
N GLY A 30 3.46 -20.13 14.42
CA GLY A 30 2.47 -20.81 15.28
C GLY A 30 1.13 -20.08 15.35
N THR A 31 1.06 -18.81 14.97
CA THR A 31 -0.16 -17.99 14.91
C THR A 31 -0.44 -17.53 13.49
N GLY A 32 0.52 -16.87 12.85
CA GLY A 32 0.42 -16.31 11.51
C GLY A 32 1.76 -16.33 10.79
N ILE A 33 1.86 -15.56 9.73
CA ILE A 33 3.10 -15.38 8.97
C ILE A 33 3.87 -14.19 9.54
N THR A 34 5.17 -14.40 9.78
CA THR A 34 6.05 -13.34 10.28
C THR A 34 7.35 -13.32 9.46
N ARG A 35 7.45 -12.35 8.55
CA ARG A 35 8.65 -12.05 7.76
C ARG A 35 9.10 -10.63 8.07
N GLU A 36 10.06 -10.52 8.97
CA GLU A 36 10.58 -9.22 9.39
C GLU A 36 11.23 -8.46 8.23
N THR A 37 10.88 -7.18 8.06
CA THR A 37 11.54 -6.24 7.16
C THR A 37 13.05 -6.22 7.37
N TYR A 38 13.84 -6.49 6.32
CA TYR A 38 15.29 -6.72 6.40
C TYR A 38 15.67 -7.77 7.45
N GLY A 39 14.87 -8.83 7.56
CA GLY A 39 15.14 -9.97 8.42
C GLY A 39 15.43 -11.25 7.63
N LEU A 40 15.82 -12.30 8.36
CA LEU A 40 16.16 -13.60 7.77
C LEU A 40 15.00 -14.25 7.03
N GLY A 41 13.75 -14.07 7.52
CA GLY A 41 12.54 -14.64 6.88
C GLY A 41 12.28 -14.01 5.52
N GLU A 42 12.28 -12.67 5.43
CA GLU A 42 12.14 -11.95 4.17
C GLU A 42 13.26 -12.34 3.18
N THR A 43 14.52 -12.37 3.63
CA THR A 43 15.65 -12.78 2.79
C THR A 43 15.51 -14.21 2.30
N ALA A 44 15.09 -15.14 3.15
CA ALA A 44 14.90 -16.54 2.76
C ALA A 44 13.77 -16.70 1.73
N ALA A 45 12.68 -15.95 1.88
CA ALA A 45 11.59 -15.91 0.90
C ALA A 45 12.07 -15.36 -0.45
N MET A 46 12.81 -14.23 -0.46
CA MET A 46 13.40 -13.66 -1.67
C MET A 46 14.39 -14.61 -2.35
N ARG A 47 15.25 -15.28 -1.58
CA ARG A 47 16.19 -16.29 -2.11
C ARG A 47 15.49 -17.50 -2.73
N ARG A 48 14.31 -17.89 -2.22
CA ARG A 48 13.50 -18.93 -2.83
C ARG A 48 12.99 -18.52 -4.21
N ILE A 49 12.49 -17.30 -4.35
CA ILE A 49 12.07 -16.75 -5.63
C ILE A 49 13.25 -16.62 -6.60
N GLU A 50 14.38 -16.10 -6.14
CA GLU A 50 15.62 -16.01 -6.92
C GLU A 50 16.06 -17.37 -7.49
N LYS A 51 16.11 -18.40 -6.62
CA LYS A 51 16.51 -19.76 -7.03
C LYS A 51 15.61 -20.30 -8.12
N LEU A 52 14.30 -20.10 -8.03
CA LEU A 52 13.36 -20.55 -9.06
C LEU A 52 13.55 -19.78 -10.38
N ALA A 53 13.77 -18.49 -10.31
CA ALA A 53 14.06 -17.66 -11.48
C ALA A 53 15.36 -18.13 -12.18
N GLN A 54 16.42 -18.36 -11.42
CA GLN A 54 17.71 -18.88 -11.94
C GLN A 54 17.55 -20.28 -12.55
N GLN A 55 16.80 -21.19 -11.93
CA GLN A 55 16.51 -22.52 -12.48
C GLN A 55 15.74 -22.46 -13.80
N ALA A 56 14.92 -21.43 -13.97
CA ALA A 56 14.23 -21.17 -15.23
C ALA A 56 15.11 -20.44 -16.27
N GLY A 57 16.34 -20.06 -15.91
CA GLY A 57 17.26 -19.33 -16.81
C GLY A 57 17.00 -17.84 -16.88
N LEU A 58 16.26 -17.24 -15.93
CA LEU A 58 16.12 -15.79 -15.80
C LEU A 58 17.36 -15.19 -15.13
N ALA A 59 17.75 -13.99 -15.53
CA ALA A 59 18.84 -13.26 -14.88
C ALA A 59 18.36 -12.67 -13.55
N THR A 60 19.23 -12.70 -12.53
CA THR A 60 18.93 -12.15 -11.19
C THR A 60 20.04 -11.25 -10.71
N GLU A 61 19.68 -10.16 -10.05
CA GLU A 61 20.61 -9.18 -9.47
C GLU A 61 20.03 -8.61 -8.18
N TRP A 62 20.89 -8.34 -7.20
CA TRP A 62 20.54 -7.62 -5.98
C TRP A 62 21.08 -6.20 -6.05
N ASP A 63 20.21 -5.21 -5.83
CA ASP A 63 20.65 -3.81 -5.83
C ASP A 63 21.28 -3.39 -4.49
N ALA A 64 21.73 -2.15 -4.42
CA ALA A 64 22.37 -1.62 -3.20
C ALA A 64 21.42 -1.50 -1.99
N ALA A 65 20.10 -1.53 -2.18
CA ALA A 65 19.12 -1.61 -1.10
C ALA A 65 18.73 -3.07 -0.77
N ALA A 66 19.40 -4.04 -1.41
CA ALA A 66 19.09 -5.46 -1.33
C ALA A 66 17.68 -5.82 -1.83
N ASN A 67 17.10 -5.03 -2.75
CA ASN A 67 15.97 -5.49 -3.55
C ASN A 67 16.46 -6.51 -4.59
N LEU A 68 15.62 -7.48 -4.94
CA LEU A 68 15.93 -8.49 -5.94
C LEU A 68 15.29 -8.11 -7.28
N HIS A 69 16.11 -8.00 -8.32
CA HIS A 69 15.70 -7.78 -9.69
C HIS A 69 15.76 -9.10 -10.46
N ILE A 70 14.67 -9.51 -11.10
CA ILE A 70 14.59 -10.70 -11.95
C ILE A 70 14.24 -10.24 -13.37
N THR A 71 15.10 -10.58 -14.32
CA THR A 71 15.03 -10.04 -15.67
C THR A 71 14.84 -11.12 -16.72
N LEU A 72 13.85 -10.96 -17.59
CA LEU A 72 13.77 -11.62 -18.89
C LEU A 72 14.21 -10.62 -19.96
N PRO A 73 15.43 -10.75 -20.50
CA PRO A 73 15.97 -9.75 -21.40
C PRO A 73 15.23 -9.70 -22.75
N GLY A 74 15.01 -8.50 -23.24
CA GLY A 74 14.53 -8.25 -24.60
C GLY A 74 15.68 -8.22 -25.60
N THR A 75 15.35 -8.15 -26.88
CA THR A 75 16.35 -8.06 -27.98
C THR A 75 16.80 -6.63 -28.25
N ASP A 76 16.06 -5.64 -27.77
CA ASP A 76 16.39 -4.23 -27.92
C ASP A 76 16.59 -3.55 -26.55
N PRO A 77 17.84 -3.41 -26.08
CA PRO A 77 18.14 -2.79 -24.79
C PRO A 77 17.92 -1.27 -24.75
N SER A 78 17.63 -0.64 -25.91
CA SER A 78 17.31 0.80 -25.95
C SER A 78 15.87 1.11 -25.52
N LEU A 79 14.99 0.10 -25.52
CA LEU A 79 13.61 0.25 -25.11
C LEU A 79 13.50 0.25 -23.57
N PRO A 80 12.74 1.17 -22.97
CA PRO A 80 12.47 1.14 -21.54
C PRO A 80 11.80 -0.17 -21.13
N ALA A 81 12.24 -0.81 -20.05
CA ALA A 81 11.72 -2.10 -19.59
C ALA A 81 10.27 -1.99 -19.09
N ALA A 82 9.47 -3.05 -19.30
CA ALA A 82 8.20 -3.20 -18.63
C ALA A 82 8.43 -3.88 -17.28
N ALA A 83 7.93 -3.29 -16.19
CA ALA A 83 8.19 -3.77 -14.85
C ALA A 83 6.91 -4.18 -14.11
N CYS A 84 7.03 -5.18 -13.26
CA CYS A 84 6.07 -5.52 -12.22
C CYS A 84 6.81 -5.78 -10.91
N GLY A 85 6.10 -5.81 -9.80
CA GLY A 85 6.74 -6.12 -8.51
C GLY A 85 5.80 -5.97 -7.34
N SER A 86 6.29 -6.35 -6.18
CA SER A 86 5.72 -6.17 -4.85
C SER A 86 6.76 -6.58 -3.80
N HIS A 87 6.34 -6.83 -2.55
CA HIS A 87 7.20 -7.13 -1.42
C HIS A 87 7.01 -8.56 -0.89
N LEU A 88 7.90 -8.99 0.01
CA LEU A 88 7.80 -10.28 0.70
C LEU A 88 7.90 -10.17 2.23
N ASP A 89 8.23 -8.99 2.79
CA ASP A 89 8.06 -8.80 4.23
C ASP A 89 6.57 -8.80 4.62
N SER A 90 6.27 -9.00 5.89
CA SER A 90 4.91 -9.01 6.42
C SER A 90 4.87 -8.35 7.80
N VAL A 91 3.70 -7.91 8.21
CA VAL A 91 3.49 -7.57 9.62
C VAL A 91 3.68 -8.81 10.52
N PRO A 92 3.99 -8.64 11.82
CA PRO A 92 3.98 -9.77 12.76
C PRO A 92 2.62 -10.47 12.77
N GLN A 93 2.62 -11.81 12.66
CA GLN A 93 1.42 -12.65 12.66
C GLN A 93 0.41 -12.25 11.56
N GLY A 94 0.91 -11.81 10.41
CA GLY A 94 0.12 -11.45 9.25
C GLY A 94 -0.41 -12.65 8.47
N GLY A 95 -0.94 -12.37 7.29
CA GLY A 95 -1.39 -13.36 6.31
C GLY A 95 -0.28 -13.88 5.40
N ASN A 96 -0.65 -14.76 4.49
CA ASN A 96 0.29 -15.41 3.58
C ASN A 96 0.35 -14.77 2.18
N PHE A 97 -0.58 -13.88 1.87
CA PHE A 97 -0.81 -13.40 0.51
C PHE A 97 -0.42 -11.94 0.31
N ASP A 98 -0.45 -11.16 1.39
CA ASP A 98 -0.04 -9.76 1.41
C ASP A 98 1.37 -9.61 0.82
N GLY A 99 1.53 -8.78 -0.23
CA GLY A 99 2.74 -8.61 -1.05
C GLY A 99 3.15 -9.86 -1.83
N ALA A 100 3.15 -11.03 -1.18
CA ALA A 100 3.58 -12.29 -1.79
C ALA A 100 2.78 -12.63 -3.06
N ALA A 101 1.50 -12.29 -3.12
CA ALA A 101 0.67 -12.49 -4.31
C ALA A 101 1.24 -11.73 -5.51
N GLY A 102 1.66 -10.47 -5.35
CA GLY A 102 2.24 -9.68 -6.42
C GLY A 102 3.57 -10.23 -6.92
N VAL A 103 4.45 -10.65 -6.01
CA VAL A 103 5.73 -11.26 -6.37
C VAL A 103 5.54 -12.56 -7.15
N ILE A 104 4.65 -13.45 -6.67
CA ILE A 104 4.37 -14.71 -7.35
C ILE A 104 3.71 -14.46 -8.70
N ALA A 105 2.72 -13.58 -8.81
CA ALA A 105 2.10 -13.22 -10.09
C ALA A 105 3.12 -12.68 -11.10
N GLY A 106 4.02 -11.80 -10.67
CA GLY A 106 5.11 -11.28 -11.50
C GLY A 106 6.06 -12.38 -11.99
N LEU A 107 6.43 -13.33 -11.12
CA LEU A 107 7.25 -14.49 -11.53
C LEU A 107 6.52 -15.35 -12.58
N LEU A 108 5.22 -15.64 -12.39
CA LEU A 108 4.43 -16.38 -13.37
C LEU A 108 4.36 -15.63 -14.71
N ALA A 109 4.22 -14.31 -14.69
CA ALA A 109 4.17 -13.49 -15.91
C ALA A 109 5.50 -13.58 -16.70
N LEU A 110 6.66 -13.49 -16.03
CA LEU A 110 7.95 -13.64 -16.68
C LEU A 110 8.16 -15.05 -17.25
N LEU A 111 7.81 -16.10 -16.48
CA LEU A 111 7.90 -17.49 -16.93
C LEU A 111 6.97 -17.79 -18.10
N GLY A 112 5.75 -17.25 -18.09
CA GLY A 112 4.80 -17.34 -19.19
C GLY A 112 5.35 -16.66 -20.45
N ALA A 113 5.85 -15.43 -20.33
CA ALA A 113 6.46 -14.70 -21.44
C ALA A 113 7.70 -15.39 -22.02
N GLN A 114 8.52 -16.02 -21.17
CA GLN A 114 9.68 -16.79 -21.62
C GLN A 114 9.28 -18.02 -22.46
N ARG A 115 8.24 -18.75 -22.06
CA ARG A 115 7.70 -19.88 -22.84
C ARG A 115 7.12 -19.43 -24.18
N ASP A 116 6.40 -18.32 -24.16
CA ASP A 116 5.88 -17.75 -25.40
C ASP A 116 7.01 -17.34 -26.35
N ALA A 117 8.08 -16.75 -25.82
CA ALA A 117 9.27 -16.40 -26.60
C ALA A 117 9.94 -17.62 -27.25
N GLN A 118 9.91 -18.78 -26.62
CA GLN A 118 10.41 -20.04 -27.22
C GLN A 118 9.59 -20.50 -28.44
N ARG A 119 8.30 -20.12 -28.52
CA ARG A 119 7.38 -20.49 -29.60
C ARG A 119 7.30 -19.44 -30.70
N THR A 120 7.30 -18.15 -30.32
CA THR A 120 7.03 -17.02 -31.22
C THR A 120 8.24 -16.15 -31.48
N GLY A 121 9.38 -16.46 -30.86
CA GLY A 121 10.57 -15.62 -30.87
C GLY A 121 10.65 -14.65 -29.69
N PRO A 122 11.86 -14.15 -29.38
CA PRO A 122 12.06 -13.26 -28.24
C PRO A 122 11.38 -11.90 -28.46
N ARG A 123 10.93 -11.29 -27.37
CA ARG A 123 10.35 -9.94 -27.36
C ARG A 123 11.42 -8.88 -27.57
N ALA A 124 11.04 -7.73 -28.14
CA ALA A 124 11.94 -6.60 -28.23
C ALA A 124 12.27 -6.01 -26.84
N ARG A 125 11.24 -5.85 -26.00
CA ARG A 125 11.32 -5.18 -24.71
C ARG A 125 11.68 -6.15 -23.59
N THR A 126 12.58 -5.70 -22.70
CA THR A 126 12.91 -6.39 -21.42
C THR A 126 11.72 -6.38 -20.49
N LEU A 127 11.48 -7.50 -19.79
CA LEU A 127 10.55 -7.61 -18.66
C LEU A 127 11.33 -7.72 -17.37
N LEU A 128 10.87 -7.01 -16.34
CA LEU A 128 11.52 -6.91 -15.03
C LEU A 128 10.52 -7.19 -13.91
N LEU A 129 10.85 -8.15 -13.04
CA LEU A 129 10.18 -8.32 -11.75
C LEU A 129 11.09 -7.73 -10.67
N LEU A 130 10.53 -6.81 -9.88
CA LEU A 130 11.17 -6.19 -8.73
C LEU A 130 10.57 -6.77 -7.46
N VAL A 131 11.36 -7.46 -6.65
CA VAL A 131 10.98 -7.91 -5.32
C VAL A 131 11.57 -6.93 -4.34
N MET A 132 10.73 -6.04 -3.82
CA MET A 132 11.15 -4.92 -2.99
C MET A 132 11.19 -5.29 -1.52
N ARG A 133 12.08 -4.66 -0.78
CA ARG A 133 12.26 -4.84 0.65
C ARG A 133 11.46 -3.83 1.46
N GLY A 134 10.90 -4.30 2.58
CA GLY A 134 10.44 -3.42 3.63
C GLY A 134 9.33 -2.48 3.20
N GLU A 135 8.28 -3.00 2.62
CA GLU A 135 7.07 -2.25 2.34
C GLU A 135 6.32 -1.92 3.63
N GLU A 136 6.32 -2.85 4.57
CA GLU A 136 5.55 -2.83 5.80
C GLU A 136 6.11 -1.88 6.86
N SER A 137 5.28 -1.03 7.41
CA SER A 137 5.66 -0.09 8.46
C SER A 137 5.77 -0.70 9.86
N ALA A 138 5.33 -1.95 10.05
CA ALA A 138 5.18 -2.59 11.35
C ALA A 138 6.51 -2.79 12.12
N TRP A 139 7.63 -2.80 11.41
CA TRP A 139 8.95 -3.08 12.00
C TRP A 139 9.74 -1.83 12.37
N TYR A 140 9.71 -0.79 11.53
CA TYR A 140 10.50 0.44 11.73
C TYR A 140 9.65 1.71 11.69
N GLY A 141 8.32 1.59 11.68
CA GLY A 141 7.40 2.74 11.61
C GLY A 141 7.46 3.51 10.28
N ARG A 142 8.11 2.93 9.26
CA ARG A 142 8.25 3.53 7.93
C ARG A 142 8.01 2.48 6.85
N PRO A 143 7.06 2.72 5.93
CA PRO A 143 6.82 1.86 4.78
C PRO A 143 7.76 2.17 3.60
N TYR A 144 7.75 1.29 2.60
CA TYR A 144 8.34 1.52 1.28
C TYR A 144 9.86 1.72 1.30
N LEU A 145 10.59 1.03 2.17
CA LEU A 145 12.02 1.26 2.35
C LEU A 145 12.80 0.94 1.08
N GLY A 146 12.56 -0.22 0.47
CA GLY A 146 13.23 -0.68 -0.74
C GLY A 146 12.84 0.14 -1.98
N SER A 147 11.54 0.35 -2.22
CA SER A 147 11.08 1.15 -3.37
C SER A 147 11.49 2.62 -3.25
N SER A 148 11.49 3.21 -2.04
CA SER A 148 12.04 4.56 -1.82
C SER A 148 13.51 4.66 -2.17
N ALA A 149 14.31 3.62 -1.86
CA ALA A 149 15.73 3.59 -2.19
C ALA A 149 15.95 3.53 -3.71
N LEU A 150 15.10 2.82 -4.48
CA LEU A 150 15.20 2.75 -5.94
C LEU A 150 15.29 4.15 -6.58
N PHE A 151 14.49 5.09 -6.11
CA PHE A 151 14.39 6.43 -6.70
C PHE A 151 15.11 7.52 -5.88
N GLY A 152 15.92 7.14 -4.88
CA GLY A 152 16.66 8.09 -4.04
C GLY A 152 15.77 8.92 -3.10
N ALA A 153 14.55 8.43 -2.82
CA ALA A 153 13.58 9.07 -1.91
C ALA A 153 13.75 8.63 -0.45
N PHE A 154 14.64 7.66 -0.19
CA PHE A 154 14.95 7.18 1.16
C PHE A 154 15.53 8.31 2.03
N ASP A 155 14.94 8.58 3.21
CA ASP A 155 15.49 9.54 4.16
C ASP A 155 16.59 8.87 5.01
N PRO A 156 17.85 9.35 4.96
CA PRO A 156 18.94 8.78 5.75
C PRO A 156 18.69 8.74 7.25
N LYS A 157 17.81 9.58 7.77
CA LYS A 157 17.40 9.56 9.18
C LYS A 157 16.65 8.28 9.57
N TRP A 158 16.04 7.60 8.60
CA TRP A 158 15.34 6.34 8.87
C TRP A 158 16.31 5.24 9.30
N LEU A 159 17.58 5.31 8.90
CA LEU A 159 18.60 4.32 9.28
C LEU A 159 18.77 4.19 10.80
N ASP A 160 18.51 5.26 11.55
CA ASP A 160 18.67 5.28 13.00
C ASP A 160 17.38 4.94 13.76
N LEU A 161 16.31 4.56 13.04
CA LEU A 161 15.07 4.10 13.66
C LEU A 161 15.30 2.74 14.32
N PRO A 162 14.86 2.57 15.59
CA PRO A 162 14.90 1.28 16.24
C PRO A 162 13.82 0.35 15.67
N CYS A 163 14.09 -0.94 15.65
CA CYS A 163 13.05 -1.94 15.41
C CYS A 163 11.98 -1.85 16.51
N LEU A 164 10.71 -1.79 16.13
CA LEU A 164 9.60 -1.66 17.07
C LEU A 164 9.38 -2.91 17.92
N GLN A 165 9.86 -4.08 17.45
CA GLN A 165 9.78 -5.37 18.15
C GLN A 165 11.05 -5.66 18.98
N ASP A 166 12.19 -5.08 18.60
CA ASP A 166 13.47 -5.22 19.27
C ASP A 166 14.28 -3.92 19.16
N SER A 167 14.10 -3.04 20.13
CA SER A 167 14.75 -1.72 20.16
C SER A 167 16.28 -1.74 20.29
N SER A 168 16.90 -2.90 20.47
CA SER A 168 18.35 -3.04 20.50
C SER A 168 18.99 -2.99 19.10
N ARG A 169 18.18 -3.13 18.04
CA ARG A 169 18.60 -3.16 16.65
C ARG A 169 18.00 -1.99 15.86
N THR A 170 18.81 -1.33 15.05
CA THR A 170 18.39 -0.25 14.17
C THR A 170 18.09 -0.77 12.75
N LEU A 171 17.37 0.04 11.95
CA LEU A 171 17.20 -0.25 10.51
C LEU A 171 18.55 -0.37 9.80
N ARG A 172 19.53 0.45 10.17
CA ARG A 172 20.92 0.38 9.65
C ARG A 172 21.53 -1.01 9.85
N ASP A 173 21.41 -1.54 11.06
CA ASP A 173 21.95 -2.87 11.40
C ASP A 173 21.25 -3.97 10.60
N ALA A 174 19.94 -3.88 10.47
CA ALA A 174 19.13 -4.83 9.70
C ALA A 174 19.51 -4.80 8.20
N MET A 175 19.52 -3.61 7.59
CA MET A 175 19.91 -3.45 6.19
C MET A 175 21.33 -3.97 5.91
N ALA A 176 22.29 -3.61 6.75
CA ALA A 176 23.66 -4.08 6.61
C ALA A 176 23.78 -5.61 6.79
N GLY A 177 23.05 -6.18 7.76
CA GLY A 177 23.00 -7.62 8.02
C GLY A 177 22.47 -8.44 6.84
N GLU A 178 21.53 -7.87 6.09
CA GLU A 178 20.92 -8.51 4.92
C GLU A 178 21.53 -8.08 3.58
N GLY A 179 22.72 -7.47 3.62
CA GLY A 179 23.57 -7.24 2.45
C GLY A 179 23.32 -5.94 1.70
N ALA A 180 22.57 -4.98 2.27
CA ALA A 180 22.42 -3.67 1.66
C ALA A 180 23.71 -2.84 1.80
N GLU A 181 24.04 -2.09 0.75
CA GLU A 181 25.11 -1.09 0.74
C GLU A 181 24.61 0.22 1.39
N VAL A 182 24.50 0.21 2.73
CA VAL A 182 23.86 1.29 3.51
C VAL A 182 24.42 2.67 3.16
N ALA A 183 25.71 2.79 2.85
CA ALA A 183 26.31 4.06 2.45
C ALA A 183 25.76 4.60 1.11
N VAL A 184 25.45 3.71 0.17
CA VAL A 184 24.86 4.06 -1.13
C VAL A 184 23.43 4.54 -0.94
N VAL A 185 22.65 3.83 -0.13
CA VAL A 185 21.26 4.20 0.21
C VAL A 185 21.23 5.53 0.96
N ALA A 186 22.10 5.70 1.97
CA ALA A 186 22.24 6.95 2.74
C ALA A 186 22.62 8.16 1.89
N ALA A 187 23.39 7.94 0.82
CA ALA A 187 23.75 8.99 -0.14
C ALA A 187 22.59 9.36 -1.09
N ARG A 188 21.44 8.71 -0.97
CA ARG A 188 20.23 8.94 -1.79
C ARG A 188 20.50 8.81 -3.29
N ARG A 189 21.40 7.92 -3.67
CA ARG A 189 21.66 7.64 -5.09
C ARG A 189 20.45 6.91 -5.66
N LYS A 190 19.99 7.35 -6.83
CA LYS A 190 18.99 6.59 -7.57
C LYS A 190 19.61 5.26 -8.01
N LEU A 191 18.97 4.15 -7.62
CA LEU A 191 19.37 2.81 -8.01
C LEU A 191 18.69 2.40 -9.31
N LEU A 192 17.57 3.05 -9.64
CA LEU A 192 16.81 2.85 -10.86
C LEU A 192 16.40 4.20 -11.45
N ASP A 193 16.64 4.39 -12.75
CA ASP A 193 16.15 5.57 -13.45
C ASP A 193 14.68 5.37 -13.85
N PRO A 194 13.73 6.23 -13.41
CA PRO A 194 12.35 6.13 -13.83
C PRO A 194 12.15 6.13 -15.35
N ALA A 195 13.02 6.80 -16.09
CA ALA A 195 12.96 6.84 -17.56
C ALA A 195 13.34 5.51 -18.22
N SER A 196 14.06 4.62 -17.51
CA SER A 196 14.38 3.27 -17.98
C SER A 196 13.19 2.31 -17.92
N LEU A 197 12.07 2.74 -17.31
CA LEU A 197 10.84 1.97 -17.24
C LEU A 197 9.78 2.54 -18.19
N SER A 198 9.13 1.66 -18.94
CA SER A 198 7.94 2.04 -19.72
C SER A 198 6.72 2.21 -18.84
N HIS A 199 6.51 1.28 -17.93
CA HIS A 199 5.43 1.27 -16.95
C HIS A 199 5.75 0.27 -15.83
N PHE A 200 4.95 0.35 -14.75
CA PHE A 200 5.00 -0.57 -13.61
C PHE A 200 3.61 -1.12 -13.31
N VAL A 201 3.52 -2.40 -12.99
CA VAL A 201 2.26 -3.06 -12.58
C VAL A 201 2.46 -3.80 -11.27
N GLU A 202 1.64 -3.52 -10.27
CA GLU A 202 1.60 -4.28 -9.03
C GLU A 202 0.28 -5.05 -8.91
N LEU A 203 0.35 -6.35 -8.57
CA LEU A 203 -0.80 -7.10 -8.11
C LEU A 203 -0.71 -7.19 -6.60
N HIS A 204 -1.85 -7.03 -5.94
CA HIS A 204 -1.95 -7.16 -4.50
C HIS A 204 -3.32 -7.73 -4.10
N ILE A 205 -3.48 -8.22 -2.87
CA ILE A 205 -4.81 -8.45 -2.31
C ILE A 205 -5.49 -7.12 -1.97
N GLU A 206 -6.82 -7.07 -1.94
CA GLU A 206 -7.55 -5.82 -1.61
C GLU A 206 -7.27 -5.32 -0.20
N GLN A 207 -6.98 -6.20 0.73
CA GLN A 207 -6.86 -5.98 2.17
C GLN A 207 -8.15 -5.47 2.83
N GLY A 208 -9.23 -5.35 2.08
CA GLY A 208 -10.51 -4.78 2.47
C GLY A 208 -11.69 -5.71 2.19
N PRO A 209 -12.92 -5.28 2.51
CA PRO A 209 -14.12 -6.09 2.37
C PRO A 209 -14.93 -5.82 1.09
N VAL A 210 -14.51 -4.86 0.24
CA VAL A 210 -15.38 -4.34 -0.84
C VAL A 210 -15.57 -5.38 -1.94
N MET A 211 -14.49 -6.03 -2.38
CA MET A 211 -14.58 -7.05 -3.44
C MET A 211 -15.36 -8.28 -2.98
N VAL A 212 -15.24 -8.68 -1.72
CA VAL A 212 -16.09 -9.73 -1.11
C VAL A 212 -17.55 -9.30 -1.11
N ALA A 213 -17.85 -8.08 -0.64
CA ALA A 213 -19.20 -7.56 -0.58
C ALA A 213 -19.84 -7.40 -1.97
N ARG A 214 -19.06 -7.15 -3.01
CA ARG A 214 -19.47 -6.99 -4.41
C ARG A 214 -19.48 -8.31 -5.19
N GLY A 215 -18.83 -9.36 -4.68
CA GLY A 215 -18.71 -10.65 -5.34
C GLY A 215 -17.85 -10.62 -6.60
N VAL A 216 -16.83 -9.72 -6.67
CA VAL A 216 -15.93 -9.59 -7.82
C VAL A 216 -14.55 -10.14 -7.49
N PRO A 217 -13.93 -10.95 -8.37
CA PRO A 217 -12.63 -11.56 -8.14
C PRO A 217 -11.47 -10.59 -8.36
N VAL A 218 -11.62 -9.59 -9.26
CA VAL A 218 -10.56 -8.67 -9.66
C VAL A 218 -10.99 -7.23 -9.42
N GLY A 219 -10.10 -6.44 -8.82
CA GLY A 219 -10.21 -5.00 -8.66
C GLY A 219 -9.19 -4.26 -9.53
N LEU A 220 -9.60 -3.20 -10.18
CA LEU A 220 -8.73 -2.32 -10.95
C LEU A 220 -8.57 -1.03 -10.16
N VAL A 221 -7.36 -0.74 -9.71
CA VAL A 221 -7.12 0.37 -8.78
C VAL A 221 -7.06 1.69 -9.55
N SER A 222 -7.91 2.65 -9.17
CA SER A 222 -7.91 4.02 -9.71
C SER A 222 -6.75 4.85 -9.19
N GLY A 223 -6.42 4.65 -7.90
CA GLY A 223 -5.33 5.32 -7.22
C GLY A 223 -5.14 4.79 -5.81
N ILE A 224 -4.04 5.20 -5.19
CA ILE A 224 -3.71 4.91 -3.80
C ILE A 224 -3.96 6.18 -3.01
N ARG A 225 -4.83 6.11 -2.00
CA ARG A 225 -5.18 7.27 -1.19
C ARG A 225 -3.98 7.81 -0.44
N GLY A 226 -3.74 9.11 -0.59
CA GLY A 226 -2.93 9.86 0.35
C GLY A 226 -3.65 10.06 1.67
N ASN A 227 -2.97 10.61 2.66
CA ASN A 227 -3.59 10.88 3.94
C ASN A 227 -3.04 12.14 4.62
N PHE A 228 -3.91 12.80 5.38
CA PHE A 228 -3.54 13.82 6.35
C PHE A 228 -3.91 13.30 7.74
N ARG A 229 -2.96 13.38 8.67
CA ARG A 229 -3.08 12.86 10.04
C ARG A 229 -2.79 13.95 11.04
N HIS A 230 -3.68 14.11 12.00
CA HIS A 230 -3.56 15.00 13.14
C HIS A 230 -3.41 14.16 14.43
N PRO A 231 -2.19 13.74 14.80
CA PRO A 231 -1.98 12.82 15.93
C PRO A 231 -2.12 13.49 17.29
N GLY A 232 -2.06 14.83 17.35
CA GLY A 232 -2.06 15.62 18.57
C GLY A 232 -3.24 16.57 18.71
N ALA A 233 -4.35 16.29 18.03
CA ALA A 233 -5.53 17.13 18.11
C ALA A 233 -6.17 17.14 19.51
N ARG A 234 -6.71 18.29 19.90
CA ARG A 234 -7.34 18.45 21.23
C ARG A 234 -8.45 19.49 21.22
N CYS A 235 -9.40 19.30 22.12
CA CYS A 235 -10.41 20.29 22.50
C CYS A 235 -10.23 20.62 23.99
N GLN A 236 -10.02 21.89 24.29
CA GLN A 236 -9.85 22.40 25.66
C GLN A 236 -11.04 23.25 26.05
N GLY A 237 -11.64 22.92 27.18
CA GLY A 237 -12.72 23.63 27.84
C GLY A 237 -12.36 23.95 29.28
N GLU A 238 -13.33 23.80 30.18
CA GLU A 238 -13.14 24.08 31.59
C GLU A 238 -13.78 22.96 32.43
N ALA A 239 -12.96 22.34 33.31
CA ALA A 239 -13.45 21.33 34.21
C ALA A 239 -14.42 21.95 35.22
N ALA A 240 -15.57 21.33 35.41
CA ALA A 240 -16.63 21.92 36.25
C ALA A 240 -17.47 20.86 36.95
N HIS A 241 -18.19 21.24 38.00
CA HIS A 241 -19.15 20.38 38.64
C HIS A 241 -20.40 20.17 37.75
N SER A 242 -20.71 18.92 37.44
CA SER A 242 -21.74 18.55 36.46
C SER A 242 -23.14 19.08 36.77
N GLY A 243 -23.51 19.14 38.03
CA GLY A 243 -24.83 19.61 38.47
C GLY A 243 -24.91 21.10 38.82
N ALA A 244 -23.76 21.74 39.14
CA ALA A 244 -23.76 23.13 39.62
C ALA A 244 -23.58 24.16 38.49
N VAL A 245 -22.96 23.79 37.36
CA VAL A 245 -22.70 24.71 36.25
C VAL A 245 -23.76 24.52 35.15
N PRO A 246 -24.65 25.52 34.95
CA PRO A 246 -25.69 25.45 33.93
C PRO A 246 -25.10 25.47 32.51
N ARG A 247 -25.82 24.91 31.53
CA ARG A 247 -25.38 24.75 30.12
C ARG A 247 -24.81 26.03 29.52
N TRP A 248 -25.40 27.17 29.77
CA TRP A 248 -24.99 28.45 29.17
C TRP A 248 -23.67 29.02 29.72
N LEU A 249 -23.18 28.50 30.88
CA LEU A 249 -21.85 28.83 31.43
C LEU A 249 -20.79 27.77 31.13
N ARG A 250 -21.17 26.55 30.73
CA ARG A 250 -20.22 25.45 30.45
C ARG A 250 -19.29 25.77 29.28
N ARG A 251 -18.07 25.34 29.44
CA ARG A 251 -17.07 25.20 28.36
C ARG A 251 -16.69 23.73 28.26
N ASP A 252 -17.64 22.94 27.72
CA ASP A 252 -17.60 21.49 27.76
C ASP A 252 -16.75 20.95 26.61
N ALA A 253 -15.54 20.44 26.92
CA ALA A 253 -14.61 19.93 25.95
C ALA A 253 -15.14 18.69 25.21
N VAL A 254 -15.91 17.84 25.91
CA VAL A 254 -16.49 16.62 25.31
C VAL A 254 -17.54 16.99 24.26
N LEU A 255 -18.45 17.91 24.63
CA LEU A 255 -19.46 18.34 23.66
C LEU A 255 -18.87 19.15 22.50
N GLY A 256 -17.75 19.85 22.72
CA GLY A 256 -17.01 20.55 21.66
C GLY A 256 -16.38 19.58 20.67
N ALA A 257 -15.66 18.59 21.16
CA ALA A 257 -15.01 17.58 20.30
C ALA A 257 -16.04 16.68 19.58
N ALA A 258 -17.14 16.29 20.27
CA ALA A 258 -18.21 15.51 19.66
C ALA A 258 -18.94 16.27 18.55
N ASP A 259 -19.17 17.59 18.72
CA ASP A 259 -19.77 18.44 17.69
C ASP A 259 -18.89 18.50 16.43
N LEU A 260 -17.57 18.66 16.60
CA LEU A 260 -16.64 18.60 15.49
C LEU A 260 -16.73 17.27 14.74
N ALA A 261 -16.70 16.15 15.48
CA ALA A 261 -16.77 14.83 14.86
C ALA A 261 -18.06 14.64 14.04
N MET A 262 -19.20 15.09 14.57
CA MET A 262 -20.50 14.98 13.90
C MET A 262 -20.65 15.91 12.69
N ARG A 263 -20.09 17.12 12.74
CA ARG A 263 -20.11 18.04 11.57
C ARG A 263 -19.20 17.53 10.46
N LEU A 264 -18.03 17.00 10.81
CA LEU A 264 -17.14 16.38 9.82
C LEU A 264 -17.72 15.10 9.22
N ASP A 265 -18.43 14.27 10.01
CA ASP A 265 -19.15 13.10 9.50
C ASP A 265 -20.26 13.50 8.51
N ALA A 266 -21.04 14.54 8.81
CA ALA A 266 -22.06 15.05 7.89
C ALA A 266 -21.46 15.58 6.59
N SER A 267 -20.31 16.25 6.68
CA SER A 267 -19.57 16.74 5.51
C SER A 267 -18.99 15.60 4.68
N TRP A 268 -18.40 14.57 5.33
CA TRP A 268 -17.93 13.36 4.68
C TRP A 268 -19.02 12.68 3.87
N ARG A 269 -20.20 12.47 4.48
CA ARG A 269 -21.34 11.92 3.74
C ARG A 269 -21.70 12.75 2.52
N THR A 270 -21.72 14.10 2.65
CA THR A 270 -22.03 15.00 1.54
C THR A 270 -21.02 14.89 0.39
N LEU A 271 -19.72 14.74 0.70
CA LEU A 271 -18.67 14.53 -0.30
C LEU A 271 -18.86 13.20 -1.04
N LEU A 272 -19.15 12.12 -0.31
CA LEU A 272 -19.45 10.81 -0.93
C LEU A 272 -20.71 10.86 -1.83
N GLU A 273 -21.77 11.57 -1.42
CA GLU A 273 -22.98 11.77 -2.23
C GLU A 273 -22.69 12.56 -3.53
N ARG A 274 -21.63 13.37 -3.56
CA ARG A 274 -21.15 14.08 -4.76
C ARG A 274 -20.21 13.24 -5.62
N GLY A 275 -19.88 12.02 -5.19
CA GLY A 275 -18.95 11.13 -5.88
C GLY A 275 -17.48 11.44 -5.60
N GLU A 276 -17.18 12.24 -4.58
CA GLU A 276 -15.82 12.51 -4.14
C GLU A 276 -15.31 11.36 -3.27
N ASP A 277 -14.03 11.00 -3.43
CA ASP A 277 -13.39 9.97 -2.62
C ASP A 277 -12.88 10.57 -1.31
N LEU A 278 -13.41 10.07 -0.19
CA LEU A 278 -12.91 10.42 1.14
C LEU A 278 -13.16 9.27 2.13
N VAL A 279 -12.21 9.04 3.02
CA VAL A 279 -12.35 8.21 4.22
C VAL A 279 -11.88 9.01 5.42
N MET A 280 -12.63 8.99 6.53
CA MET A 280 -12.28 9.71 7.75
C MET A 280 -12.33 8.80 8.97
N THR A 281 -11.42 9.02 9.92
CA THR A 281 -11.34 8.23 11.16
C THR A 281 -10.90 9.08 12.35
N PHE A 282 -11.59 8.92 13.46
CA PHE A 282 -11.13 9.31 14.81
C PHE A 282 -10.63 8.05 15.51
N GLY A 283 -9.32 7.76 15.44
CA GLY A 283 -8.74 6.52 16.01
C GLY A 283 -8.60 6.55 17.53
N ILE A 284 -8.38 7.73 18.10
CA ILE A 284 -8.34 7.99 19.54
C ILE A 284 -9.31 9.12 19.85
N PHE A 285 -10.10 8.96 20.88
CA PHE A 285 -11.01 9.99 21.37
C PHE A 285 -11.16 9.80 22.89
N THR A 286 -10.44 10.58 23.69
CA THR A 286 -10.29 10.30 25.12
C THR A 286 -10.16 11.55 25.98
N THR A 287 -10.56 11.41 27.24
CA THR A 287 -10.26 12.36 28.33
C THR A 287 -9.17 11.77 29.23
N ASP A 288 -8.56 12.55 30.13
CA ASP A 288 -7.55 12.04 31.07
C ASP A 288 -8.20 11.10 32.10
N PRO A 289 -7.84 9.80 32.17
CA PRO A 289 -8.40 8.86 33.10
C PRO A 289 -8.21 9.26 34.59
N ARG A 290 -7.17 10.03 34.89
CA ARG A 290 -6.87 10.52 36.24
C ARG A 290 -7.89 11.55 36.73
N GLU A 291 -8.63 12.15 35.78
CA GLU A 291 -9.64 13.18 36.07
C GLU A 291 -11.08 12.65 35.98
N HIS A 292 -11.29 11.36 35.74
CA HIS A 292 -12.62 10.79 35.55
C HIS A 292 -13.44 10.83 36.84
N ALA A 293 -14.61 11.44 36.77
CA ALA A 293 -15.65 11.39 37.80
C ALA A 293 -17.02 11.63 37.18
N MET A 294 -18.04 10.88 37.60
CA MET A 294 -19.41 11.05 37.08
C MET A 294 -19.98 12.46 37.30
N THR A 295 -19.48 13.16 38.30
CA THR A 295 -19.95 14.49 38.69
C THR A 295 -19.10 15.63 38.14
N ARG A 296 -18.21 15.34 37.15
CA ARG A 296 -17.28 16.32 36.56
C ARG A 296 -17.49 16.48 35.06
N VAL A 297 -17.57 17.72 34.61
CA VAL A 297 -17.41 18.07 33.21
C VAL A 297 -15.91 18.02 32.88
N PRO A 298 -15.43 17.21 31.90
CA PRO A 298 -14.03 17.17 31.56
C PRO A 298 -13.52 18.47 30.96
N GLY A 299 -12.30 18.88 31.34
CA GLY A 299 -11.67 20.11 30.87
C GLY A 299 -10.93 19.96 29.53
N GLU A 300 -10.57 18.73 29.14
CA GLU A 300 -9.85 18.44 27.91
C GLU A 300 -10.31 17.12 27.29
N VAL A 301 -10.40 17.09 25.95
CA VAL A 301 -10.48 15.89 25.13
C VAL A 301 -9.29 15.89 24.18
N ARG A 302 -8.57 14.77 24.12
CA ARG A 302 -7.55 14.50 23.12
C ARG A 302 -8.12 13.54 22.08
N PHE A 303 -7.81 13.79 20.82
CA PHE A 303 -8.26 12.93 19.73
C PHE A 303 -7.23 12.90 18.61
N THR A 304 -7.31 11.87 17.76
CA THR A 304 -6.62 11.82 16.50
C THR A 304 -7.64 11.95 15.38
N LEU A 305 -7.30 12.66 14.33
CA LEU A 305 -8.10 12.75 13.12
C LEU A 305 -7.22 12.34 11.93
N GLU A 306 -7.66 11.34 11.17
CA GLU A 306 -7.09 10.94 9.90
C GLU A 306 -8.16 11.05 8.82
N TYR A 307 -7.77 11.53 7.65
CA TYR A 307 -8.61 11.44 6.45
C TYR A 307 -7.74 11.11 5.24
N ARG A 308 -8.33 10.36 4.31
CA ARG A 308 -7.67 9.79 3.14
C ARG A 308 -8.47 10.06 1.88
N SER A 309 -7.79 10.35 0.76
CA SER A 309 -8.39 10.53 -0.56
C SER A 309 -7.37 10.26 -1.66
N GLU A 310 -7.85 9.87 -2.85
CA GLU A 310 -7.05 9.84 -4.08
C GLU A 310 -6.76 11.25 -4.63
N SER A 311 -7.46 12.27 -4.14
CA SER A 311 -7.35 13.67 -4.57
C SER A 311 -6.66 14.52 -3.51
N GLU A 312 -5.52 15.10 -3.85
CA GLU A 312 -4.84 16.05 -2.98
C GLU A 312 -5.70 17.31 -2.75
N ALA A 313 -6.45 17.76 -3.77
CA ALA A 313 -7.37 18.86 -3.64
C ALA A 313 -8.47 18.57 -2.61
N THR A 314 -9.07 17.38 -2.64
CA THR A 314 -10.08 16.97 -1.64
C THR A 314 -9.47 16.92 -0.22
N LEU A 315 -8.21 16.49 -0.07
CA LEU A 315 -7.53 16.50 1.23
C LEU A 315 -7.32 17.91 1.76
N GLU A 316 -6.89 18.86 0.92
CA GLU A 316 -6.68 20.26 1.31
C GLU A 316 -8.02 20.97 1.59
N ASP A 317 -9.04 20.74 0.78
CA ASP A 317 -10.38 21.30 0.99
C ASP A 317 -11.01 20.78 2.29
N PHE A 318 -10.81 19.48 2.60
CA PHE A 318 -11.30 18.92 3.85
C PHE A 318 -10.53 19.43 5.07
N LEU A 319 -9.23 19.70 4.94
CA LEU A 319 -8.46 20.38 6.00
C LEU A 319 -9.03 21.77 6.28
N ALA A 320 -9.23 22.57 5.24
CA ALA A 320 -9.79 23.92 5.38
C ALA A 320 -11.18 23.88 6.02
N LEU A 321 -12.01 22.90 5.65
CA LEU A 321 -13.32 22.67 6.25
C LEU A 321 -13.17 22.32 7.75
N ALA A 322 -12.31 21.39 8.10
CA ALA A 322 -12.09 20.95 9.49
C ALA A 322 -11.60 22.09 10.38
N GLU A 323 -10.71 22.94 9.88
CA GLU A 323 -10.23 24.14 10.56
C GLU A 323 -11.36 25.19 10.74
N SER A 324 -12.21 25.38 9.72
CA SER A 324 -13.35 26.29 9.78
C SER A 324 -14.38 25.85 10.81
N GLU A 325 -14.77 24.55 10.78
CA GLU A 325 -15.71 23.98 11.75
C GLU A 325 -15.15 24.03 13.19
N ALA A 326 -13.88 23.72 13.37
CA ALA A 326 -13.22 23.83 14.65
C ALA A 326 -13.27 25.27 15.21
N ALA A 327 -13.04 26.27 14.35
CA ALA A 327 -13.10 27.70 14.73
C ALA A 327 -14.54 28.14 15.08
N GLU A 328 -15.54 27.65 14.33
CA GLU A 328 -16.95 27.98 14.60
C GLU A 328 -17.41 27.37 15.92
N ILE A 329 -17.15 26.09 16.16
CA ILE A 329 -17.49 25.39 17.39
C ILE A 329 -16.76 26.01 18.59
N ALA A 330 -15.50 26.40 18.41
CA ALA A 330 -14.75 27.10 19.46
C ALA A 330 -15.45 28.39 19.92
N ARG A 331 -16.04 29.17 19.01
CA ARG A 331 -16.83 30.37 19.33
C ARG A 331 -18.17 30.03 19.97
N GLU A 332 -18.92 29.07 19.38
CA GLU A 332 -20.26 28.70 19.87
C GLU A 332 -20.24 28.09 21.27
N ARG A 333 -19.26 27.19 21.50
CA ARG A 333 -19.14 26.45 22.76
C ARG A 333 -18.15 27.04 23.76
N ARG A 334 -17.44 28.10 23.34
CA ARG A 334 -16.39 28.79 24.14
C ARG A 334 -15.31 27.81 24.61
N VAL A 335 -14.91 26.92 23.75
CA VAL A 335 -13.80 25.98 23.90
C VAL A 335 -12.66 26.37 22.97
N ARG A 336 -11.50 25.75 23.10
CA ARG A 336 -10.38 25.86 22.17
C ARG A 336 -10.17 24.52 21.48
N ILE A 337 -10.26 24.50 20.16
CA ILE A 337 -9.99 23.31 19.37
C ILE A 337 -8.72 23.54 18.58
N GLU A 338 -7.77 22.63 18.71
CA GLU A 338 -6.49 22.66 17.99
C GLU A 338 -6.32 21.30 17.28
N LEU A 339 -6.24 21.31 15.97
CA LEU A 339 -5.95 20.10 15.20
C LEU A 339 -4.44 19.77 15.24
N GLY A 340 -3.59 20.80 15.42
CA GLY A 340 -2.13 20.67 15.34
C GLY A 340 -1.65 20.48 13.89
N PRO A 341 -0.33 20.35 13.68
CA PRO A 341 0.23 20.15 12.35
C PRO A 341 -0.19 18.80 11.77
N ALA A 342 -0.58 18.78 10.50
CA ALA A 342 -0.87 17.56 9.78
C ALA A 342 0.43 16.85 9.35
N VAL A 343 0.51 15.55 9.60
CA VAL A 343 1.45 14.67 8.91
C VAL A 343 0.81 14.27 7.58
N ARG A 344 1.50 14.52 6.46
CA ARG A 344 0.95 14.40 5.11
C ARG A 344 1.65 13.32 4.33
N THR A 345 0.87 12.49 3.62
CA THR A 345 1.34 11.54 2.62
C THR A 345 0.59 11.83 1.32
N PRO A 346 1.27 12.14 0.22
CA PRO A 346 0.59 12.44 -1.04
C PRO A 346 -0.14 11.20 -1.58
N PRO A 347 -1.25 11.36 -2.29
CA PRO A 347 -1.87 10.28 -3.04
C PRO A 347 -1.02 9.88 -4.24
N ALA A 348 -1.30 8.70 -4.80
CA ALA A 348 -0.72 8.25 -6.05
C ALA A 348 -1.83 7.83 -7.01
N VAL A 349 -1.92 8.51 -8.15
CA VAL A 349 -2.94 8.23 -9.17
C VAL A 349 -2.37 7.22 -10.16
N MET A 350 -3.14 6.18 -10.48
CA MET A 350 -2.76 5.21 -11.50
C MET A 350 -2.93 5.79 -12.90
N ASP A 351 -2.14 5.30 -13.87
CA ASP A 351 -2.21 5.78 -15.25
C ASP A 351 -3.57 5.43 -15.89
N ALA A 352 -4.33 6.46 -16.27
CA ALA A 352 -5.68 6.29 -16.79
C ALA A 352 -5.74 5.44 -18.07
N ARG A 353 -4.69 5.41 -18.87
CA ARG A 353 -4.60 4.59 -20.11
C ARG A 353 -4.45 3.12 -19.75
N LEU A 354 -3.57 2.80 -18.77
CA LEU A 354 -3.40 1.44 -18.27
C LEU A 354 -4.69 0.94 -17.60
N LEU A 355 -5.34 1.79 -16.80
CA LEU A 355 -6.62 1.46 -16.18
C LEU A 355 -7.71 1.17 -17.22
N ALA A 356 -7.87 2.05 -18.23
CA ALA A 356 -8.84 1.84 -19.30
C ALA A 356 -8.53 0.57 -20.12
N HIS A 357 -7.25 0.27 -20.33
CA HIS A 357 -6.83 -0.96 -21.03
C HIS A 357 -7.17 -2.21 -20.19
N ALA A 358 -6.92 -2.19 -18.89
CA ALA A 358 -7.29 -3.28 -17.98
C ALA A 358 -8.80 -3.53 -17.97
N GLN A 359 -9.61 -2.45 -17.92
CA GLN A 359 -11.09 -2.53 -18.02
C GLN A 359 -11.53 -3.19 -19.34
N ALA A 360 -10.92 -2.79 -20.46
CA ALA A 360 -11.23 -3.36 -21.76
C ALA A 360 -10.85 -4.86 -21.85
N LEU A 361 -9.71 -5.25 -21.28
CA LEU A 361 -9.27 -6.65 -21.22
C LEU A 361 -10.24 -7.50 -20.37
N CYS A 362 -10.58 -7.06 -19.17
CA CYS A 362 -11.54 -7.76 -18.30
C CYS A 362 -12.91 -7.86 -18.97
N GLY A 363 -13.41 -6.76 -19.58
CA GLY A 363 -14.67 -6.74 -20.30
C GLY A 363 -14.72 -7.72 -21.48
N ALA A 364 -13.66 -7.76 -22.29
CA ALA A 364 -13.54 -8.68 -23.43
C ALA A 364 -13.48 -10.15 -22.99
N ALA A 365 -12.88 -10.43 -21.83
CA ALA A 365 -12.82 -11.77 -21.26
C ALA A 365 -14.09 -12.18 -20.49
N GLY A 366 -15.04 -11.26 -20.29
CA GLY A 366 -16.21 -11.50 -19.43
C GLY A 366 -15.84 -11.66 -17.96
N LEU A 367 -14.68 -11.17 -17.54
CA LEU A 367 -14.17 -11.25 -16.16
C LEU A 367 -14.86 -10.20 -15.30
N PRO A 368 -15.62 -10.59 -14.24
CA PRO A 368 -16.20 -9.64 -13.32
C PRO A 368 -15.13 -8.82 -12.62
N HIS A 369 -15.25 -7.50 -12.66
CA HIS A 369 -14.28 -6.60 -12.06
C HIS A 369 -14.94 -5.29 -11.60
N GLU A 370 -14.27 -4.58 -10.71
CA GLU A 370 -14.68 -3.25 -10.26
C GLU A 370 -13.48 -2.30 -10.22
N THR A 371 -13.74 -1.01 -10.44
CA THR A 371 -12.71 0.03 -10.24
C THR A 371 -12.89 0.61 -8.85
N LEU A 372 -11.81 0.62 -8.05
CA LEU A 372 -11.83 1.08 -6.68
C LEU A 372 -10.50 1.72 -6.27
N ALA A 373 -10.55 2.62 -5.30
CA ALA A 373 -9.37 3.22 -4.70
C ALA A 373 -8.73 2.28 -3.68
N SER A 374 -7.38 2.22 -3.61
CA SER A 374 -6.71 1.55 -2.52
C SER A 374 -6.83 2.34 -1.22
N GLY A 375 -7.30 1.67 -0.17
CA GLY A 375 -7.30 2.18 1.20
C GLY A 375 -5.94 2.07 1.90
N ALA A 376 -5.12 1.11 1.48
CA ALA A 376 -3.76 0.87 1.95
C ALA A 376 -2.73 1.53 1.02
N GLY A 377 -1.52 1.71 1.52
CA GLY A 377 -0.41 2.13 0.68
C GLY A 377 0.27 0.92 0.04
N HIS A 378 0.97 1.13 -1.07
CA HIS A 378 1.68 0.07 -1.82
C HIS A 378 2.92 0.64 -2.50
N ASP A 379 3.85 -0.22 -2.87
CA ASP A 379 5.06 0.18 -3.60
C ASP A 379 4.75 0.91 -4.91
N ALA A 380 3.64 0.57 -5.59
CA ALA A 380 3.17 1.26 -6.79
C ALA A 380 3.01 2.78 -6.60
N ALA A 381 2.73 3.25 -5.37
CA ALA A 381 2.67 4.69 -5.09
C ALA A 381 4.02 5.37 -5.29
N ILE A 382 5.11 4.70 -4.93
CA ILE A 382 6.46 5.24 -5.09
C ILE A 382 6.83 5.35 -6.57
N PHE A 383 6.46 4.34 -7.37
CA PHE A 383 6.67 4.37 -8.83
C PHE A 383 5.85 5.48 -9.50
N ALA A 384 4.56 5.56 -9.21
CA ALA A 384 3.68 6.59 -9.76
C ALA A 384 4.18 8.00 -9.42
N ASN A 385 4.54 8.24 -8.14
CA ASN A 385 5.07 9.52 -7.68
C ASN A 385 6.48 9.83 -8.23
N ALA A 386 7.23 8.81 -8.68
CA ALA A 386 8.48 9.00 -9.41
C ALA A 386 8.27 9.29 -10.92
N GLY A 387 7.02 9.33 -11.40
CA GLY A 387 6.67 9.62 -12.80
C GLY A 387 6.69 8.40 -13.72
N VAL A 388 6.68 7.19 -13.17
CA VAL A 388 6.49 5.95 -13.94
C VAL A 388 5.00 5.71 -14.13
N PRO A 389 4.47 5.56 -15.37
CA PRO A 389 3.10 5.15 -15.57
C PRO A 389 2.83 3.83 -14.83
N SER A 390 1.94 3.85 -13.85
CA SER A 390 1.71 2.71 -12.96
C SER A 390 0.27 2.23 -13.02
N ALA A 391 0.07 0.93 -12.85
CA ALA A 391 -1.23 0.30 -12.67
C ALA A 391 -1.17 -0.65 -11.48
N MET A 392 -2.35 -0.90 -10.89
CA MET A 392 -2.46 -1.83 -9.79
C MET A 392 -3.70 -2.69 -9.94
N VAL A 393 -3.54 -3.98 -9.68
CA VAL A 393 -4.60 -4.99 -9.79
C VAL A 393 -4.81 -5.62 -8.42
N PHE A 394 -6.03 -5.55 -7.91
CA PHE A 394 -6.42 -6.25 -6.70
C PHE A 394 -7.01 -7.62 -6.98
N VAL A 395 -6.73 -8.54 -6.08
CA VAL A 395 -7.36 -9.85 -5.99
C VAL A 395 -8.24 -9.88 -4.75
N ARG A 396 -9.44 -10.42 -4.87
CA ARG A 396 -10.35 -10.60 -3.75
C ARG A 396 -9.68 -11.46 -2.67
N ASN A 397 -9.75 -10.98 -1.43
CA ASN A 397 -9.32 -11.74 -0.27
C ASN A 397 -10.36 -11.64 0.86
N GLU A 398 -10.44 -12.66 1.67
CA GLU A 398 -11.35 -12.73 2.80
C GLU A 398 -10.63 -12.39 4.11
N HIS A 399 -11.38 -11.92 5.08
CA HIS A 399 -10.92 -11.57 6.43
C HIS A 399 -9.95 -10.38 6.51
N GLY A 400 -9.87 -9.56 5.45
CA GLY A 400 -8.96 -8.42 5.37
C GLY A 400 -7.50 -8.85 5.32
N SER A 401 -6.57 -8.01 5.80
CA SER A 401 -5.15 -8.30 5.90
C SER A 401 -4.59 -7.92 7.27
N HIS A 402 -3.28 -8.10 7.48
CA HIS A 402 -2.55 -7.86 8.74
C HIS A 402 -3.07 -8.72 9.91
N ASN A 403 -3.56 -9.91 9.59
CA ASN A 403 -4.02 -10.89 10.57
C ASN A 403 -3.84 -12.33 10.05
N PRO A 404 -3.77 -13.34 10.94
CA PRO A 404 -3.50 -14.72 10.57
C PRO A 404 -4.65 -15.43 9.81
N HIS A 405 -5.84 -14.82 9.76
CA HIS A 405 -7.03 -15.39 9.12
C HIS A 405 -7.19 -14.96 7.66
N GLU A 406 -6.30 -14.12 7.15
CA GLU A 406 -6.27 -13.70 5.75
C GLU A 406 -6.36 -14.92 4.82
N ALA A 407 -7.28 -14.87 3.88
CA ALA A 407 -7.52 -15.94 2.92
C ALA A 407 -7.73 -15.37 1.51
N MET A 408 -7.35 -16.16 0.51
CA MET A 408 -7.49 -15.82 -0.91
C MET A 408 -7.78 -17.10 -1.69
N GLU A 409 -8.78 -17.03 -2.56
CA GLU A 409 -9.07 -18.12 -3.49
C GLU A 409 -8.04 -18.14 -4.62
N MET A 410 -7.54 -19.33 -4.93
CA MET A 410 -6.50 -19.48 -5.96
C MET A 410 -7.03 -19.10 -7.36
N GLU A 411 -8.28 -19.34 -7.61
CA GLU A 411 -8.96 -19.02 -8.87
C GLU A 411 -8.98 -17.51 -9.08
N ASP A 412 -9.31 -16.72 -8.05
CA ASP A 412 -9.28 -15.24 -8.09
C ASP A 412 -7.85 -14.71 -8.30
N PHE A 413 -6.87 -15.33 -7.63
CA PHE A 413 -5.45 -15.02 -7.84
C PHE A 413 -5.02 -15.23 -9.30
N LEU A 414 -5.40 -16.35 -9.91
CA LEU A 414 -5.02 -16.66 -11.28
C LEU A 414 -5.67 -15.69 -12.29
N GLU A 415 -6.89 -15.25 -12.03
CA GLU A 415 -7.56 -14.22 -12.84
C GLU A 415 -6.84 -12.87 -12.73
N GLY A 416 -6.51 -12.43 -11.52
CA GLY A 416 -5.70 -11.22 -11.31
C GLY A 416 -4.30 -11.31 -11.95
N ALA A 417 -3.63 -12.47 -11.81
CA ALA A 417 -2.32 -12.71 -12.42
C ALA A 417 -2.37 -12.65 -13.96
N ALA A 418 -3.45 -13.11 -14.58
CA ALA A 418 -3.65 -12.99 -16.02
C ALA A 418 -3.79 -11.52 -16.46
N VAL A 419 -4.48 -10.69 -15.66
CA VAL A 419 -4.59 -9.25 -15.91
C VAL A 419 -3.23 -8.56 -15.76
N LEU A 420 -2.47 -8.86 -14.68
CA LEU A 420 -1.12 -8.35 -14.50
C LEU A 420 -0.23 -8.73 -15.70
N GLN A 421 -0.24 -10.00 -16.10
CA GLN A 421 0.54 -10.48 -17.24
C GLN A 421 0.20 -9.71 -18.53
N ALA A 422 -1.08 -9.52 -18.82
CA ALA A 422 -1.51 -8.77 -20.00
C ALA A 422 -1.05 -7.31 -19.96
N LEU A 423 -1.21 -6.63 -18.80
CA LEU A 423 -0.73 -5.26 -18.61
C LEU A 423 0.79 -5.16 -18.76
N LEU A 424 1.55 -6.08 -18.16
CA LEU A 424 3.01 -6.12 -18.27
C LEU A 424 3.48 -6.26 -19.73
N LEU A 425 2.77 -7.07 -20.53
CA LEU A 425 3.15 -7.37 -21.90
C LEU A 425 2.71 -6.31 -22.93
N GLN A 426 1.62 -5.59 -22.65
CA GLN A 426 0.96 -4.68 -23.60
C GLN A 426 1.03 -3.20 -23.16
N GLY A 427 1.26 -2.94 -21.88
CA GLY A 427 1.16 -1.61 -21.29
C GLY A 427 2.10 -0.57 -21.92
N ALA A 428 3.27 -0.97 -22.40
CA ALA A 428 4.21 -0.04 -23.03
C ALA A 428 3.64 0.62 -24.29
N GLU A 429 2.93 -0.14 -25.13
CA GLU A 429 2.24 0.39 -26.32
C GLU A 429 1.09 1.32 -25.90
N VAL A 430 0.37 0.95 -24.83
CA VAL A 430 -0.75 1.72 -24.30
C VAL A 430 -0.31 3.09 -23.79
N VAL A 431 0.85 3.16 -23.12
CA VAL A 431 1.39 4.45 -22.62
C VAL A 431 2.23 5.19 -23.65
N GLY A 432 2.44 4.63 -24.85
CA GLY A 432 3.19 5.26 -25.93
C GLY A 432 4.69 5.35 -25.68
N ARG A 433 5.26 4.34 -25.05
CA ARG A 433 6.69 4.24 -24.71
C ARG A 433 7.37 3.01 -25.30
#